data_af68e12f35ddbe6647bb7ca217387bf2
#
_entry.id   af68e12f35ddbe6647bb7ca217387bf2
#
_cell.length_a   1.000
_cell.length_b   1.000
_cell.length_c   1.000
_cell.angle_alpha   90.00
_cell.angle_beta   90.00
_cell.angle_gamma   90.00
#
_symmetry.space_group_name_H-M   'P 1'
#
loop_
_entity.id
_entity.type
_entity.pdbx_description
1 polymer ?
#
loop_
_entity_poly.entity_id
_entity_poly.type
_entity_poly.pdbx_seq_one_letter_code
_entity_poly.pdbx_strand_id
1 'polypeptide(L)'
;MMRSLFLGIYQFMFIPHGLLFLSSPAKHLIKEDLYSGGTVPQRNGKVFFDLLKKLAVDRYFRTLFYFRTRGIISNVLRVFYPRDNRFTIDIHTQLDGGVILAHPYSTIINAEKVGKNLYINQLVTIGENNGLRPRIGNNVKLYTNSTIIGDITIGNNVIVGAGAVVVKDVPDNCTVVGNPARIIKKENKK
;
A
#
# COMPACT_ATOMS: atom_id res chain seq x y z
N MET A 1 -20.11 -22.81 -9.27
CA MET A 1 -20.60 -23.22 -7.94
C MET A 1 -19.48 -23.79 -7.05
N MET A 2 -18.72 -24.80 -7.46
CA MET A 2 -17.59 -25.38 -6.68
C MET A 2 -16.52 -24.35 -6.27
N ARG A 3 -16.11 -23.43 -7.15
CA ARG A 3 -15.07 -22.42 -6.88
C ARG A 3 -15.47 -21.42 -5.76
N SER A 4 -16.76 -21.08 -5.66
CA SER A 4 -17.26 -20.20 -4.59
C SER A 4 -17.35 -20.92 -3.24
N LEU A 5 -17.66 -22.21 -3.23
CA LEU A 5 -17.70 -23.02 -2.02
C LEU A 5 -16.28 -23.22 -1.44
N PHE A 6 -15.30 -23.52 -2.29
CA PHE A 6 -13.89 -23.63 -1.90
C PHE A 6 -13.38 -22.31 -1.33
N LEU A 7 -13.71 -21.18 -1.94
CA LEU A 7 -13.31 -19.86 -1.45
C LEU A 7 -13.97 -19.56 -0.09
N GLY A 8 -15.23 -19.96 0.09
CA GLY A 8 -15.97 -19.84 1.34
C GLY A 8 -15.32 -20.62 2.49
N ILE A 9 -14.84 -21.84 2.23
CA ILE A 9 -14.14 -22.66 3.24
C ILE A 9 -12.72 -22.13 3.48
N TYR A 10 -11.98 -21.79 2.42
CA TYR A 10 -10.60 -21.32 2.51
C TYR A 10 -10.45 -20.03 3.32
N GLN A 11 -11.42 -19.12 3.27
CA GLN A 11 -11.39 -17.89 4.07
C GLN A 11 -11.37 -18.15 5.58
N PHE A 12 -11.98 -19.23 6.07
CA PHE A 12 -11.99 -19.58 7.50
C PHE A 12 -10.59 -19.97 8.02
N MET A 13 -9.69 -20.40 7.15
CA MET A 13 -8.30 -20.63 7.52
C MET A 13 -7.60 -19.33 7.99
N PHE A 14 -8.15 -18.16 7.63
CA PHE A 14 -7.63 -16.85 8.03
C PHE A 14 -8.23 -16.31 9.34
N ILE A 15 -9.02 -17.10 10.09
CA ILE A 15 -9.56 -16.70 11.41
C ILE A 15 -8.46 -16.21 12.36
N PRO A 16 -7.26 -16.84 12.47
CA PRO A 16 -6.19 -16.32 13.33
C PRO A 16 -5.77 -14.90 12.97
N HIS A 17 -5.77 -14.53 11.68
CA HIS A 17 -5.50 -13.16 11.23
C HIS A 17 -6.63 -12.20 11.62
N GLY A 18 -7.88 -12.67 11.57
CA GLY A 18 -9.03 -11.92 12.05
C GLY A 18 -8.95 -11.60 13.55
N LEU A 19 -8.52 -12.57 14.36
CA LEU A 19 -8.29 -12.35 15.79
C LEU A 19 -7.14 -11.35 16.03
N LEU A 20 -6.03 -11.49 15.30
CA LEU A 20 -4.92 -10.54 15.34
C LEU A 20 -5.36 -9.12 14.93
N PHE A 21 -6.20 -8.98 13.92
CA PHE A 21 -6.79 -7.71 13.52
C PHE A 21 -7.61 -7.07 14.65
N LEU A 22 -8.44 -7.86 15.36
CA LEU A 22 -9.28 -7.34 16.45
C LEU A 22 -8.47 -6.75 17.60
N SER A 23 -7.30 -7.34 17.90
CA SER A 23 -6.38 -6.90 18.96
C SER A 23 -5.34 -5.86 18.51
N SER A 24 -5.23 -5.60 17.19
CA SER A 24 -4.20 -4.73 16.65
C SER A 24 -4.47 -3.24 16.92
N PRO A 25 -3.47 -2.46 17.39
CA PRO A 25 -3.56 -1.00 17.47
C PRO A 25 -3.72 -0.34 16.09
N ALA A 26 -3.22 -1.00 15.03
CA ALA A 26 -3.33 -0.54 13.64
C ALA A 26 -4.68 -0.90 12.97
N LYS A 27 -5.68 -1.36 13.74
CA LYS A 27 -6.99 -1.79 13.24
C LYS A 27 -7.68 -0.75 12.35
N HIS A 28 -7.54 0.54 12.67
CA HIS A 28 -8.12 1.62 11.87
C HIS A 28 -7.45 1.72 10.49
N LEU A 29 -6.11 1.63 10.42
CA LEU A 29 -5.36 1.65 9.15
C LEU A 29 -5.69 0.43 8.28
N ILE A 30 -5.81 -0.76 8.88
CA ILE A 30 -6.21 -1.98 8.17
C ILE A 30 -7.61 -1.84 7.57
N LYS A 31 -8.54 -1.18 8.27
CA LYS A 31 -9.87 -0.88 7.74
C LYS A 31 -9.80 0.09 6.56
N GLU A 32 -9.03 1.17 6.67
CA GLU A 32 -8.83 2.14 5.59
C GLU A 32 -8.22 1.45 4.35
N ASP A 33 -7.22 0.58 4.53
CA ASP A 33 -6.60 -0.19 3.44
C ASP A 33 -7.56 -1.20 2.80
N LEU A 34 -8.38 -1.88 3.62
CA LEU A 34 -9.35 -2.88 3.14
C LEU A 34 -10.43 -2.26 2.24
N TYR A 35 -10.85 -1.03 2.55
CA TYR A 35 -11.89 -0.30 1.83
C TYR A 35 -11.34 0.90 1.05
N SER A 36 -10.05 0.86 0.71
CA SER A 36 -9.39 1.92 -0.04
C SER A 36 -10.15 2.26 -1.33
N GLY A 37 -10.56 3.53 -1.46
CA GLY A 37 -11.42 4.01 -2.55
C GLY A 37 -12.92 3.78 -2.36
N GLY A 38 -13.38 3.25 -1.22
CA GLY A 38 -14.78 3.00 -0.90
C GLY A 38 -15.20 3.39 0.52
N THR A 39 -16.46 3.12 0.86
CA THR A 39 -17.01 3.42 2.19
C THR A 39 -16.74 2.28 3.15
N VAL A 40 -16.15 2.58 4.30
CA VAL A 40 -15.94 1.61 5.39
C VAL A 40 -17.29 1.22 6.00
N PRO A 41 -17.69 -0.06 6.02
CA PRO A 41 -18.94 -0.48 6.64
C PRO A 41 -18.95 -0.21 8.14
N GLN A 42 -20.11 0.21 8.66
CA GLN A 42 -20.29 0.43 10.11
C GLN A 42 -20.35 -0.89 10.90
N ARG A 43 -20.81 -1.99 10.29
CA ARG A 43 -20.95 -3.30 10.93
C ARG A 43 -19.59 -4.01 11.05
N ASN A 44 -19.08 -4.15 12.27
CA ASN A 44 -17.81 -4.82 12.53
C ASN A 44 -17.76 -6.29 12.03
N GLY A 45 -18.86 -7.03 12.08
CA GLY A 45 -18.92 -8.40 11.54
C GLY A 45 -18.64 -8.45 10.04
N LYS A 46 -19.19 -7.49 9.26
CA LYS A 46 -18.92 -7.42 7.82
C LYS A 46 -17.43 -7.17 7.57
N VAL A 47 -16.82 -6.22 8.29
CA VAL A 47 -15.39 -5.92 8.18
C VAL A 47 -14.52 -7.15 8.43
N PHE A 48 -14.87 -7.95 9.44
CA PHE A 48 -14.16 -9.18 9.77
C PHE A 48 -14.16 -10.18 8.60
N PHE A 49 -15.32 -10.50 8.06
CA PHE A 49 -15.44 -11.44 6.93
C PHE A 49 -14.83 -10.91 5.63
N ASP A 50 -14.99 -9.62 5.32
CA ASP A 50 -14.36 -8.99 4.16
C ASP A 50 -12.82 -9.06 4.27
N LEU A 51 -12.27 -8.86 5.47
CA LEU A 51 -10.84 -9.02 5.75
C LEU A 51 -10.39 -10.45 5.50
N LEU A 52 -11.07 -11.47 6.06
CA LEU A 52 -10.71 -12.87 5.85
C LEU A 52 -10.70 -13.22 4.36
N LYS A 53 -11.73 -12.78 3.63
CA LYS A 53 -11.83 -12.98 2.18
C LYS A 53 -10.69 -12.30 1.43
N LYS A 54 -10.37 -11.05 1.76
CA LYS A 54 -9.27 -10.30 1.12
C LYS A 54 -7.93 -10.98 1.39
N LEU A 55 -7.66 -11.39 2.62
CA LEU A 55 -6.44 -12.11 2.99
C LEU A 55 -6.32 -13.46 2.28
N ALA A 56 -7.44 -14.17 2.07
CA ALA A 56 -7.44 -15.45 1.38
C ALA A 56 -7.01 -15.34 -0.08
N VAL A 57 -7.42 -14.29 -0.79
CA VAL A 57 -7.23 -14.15 -2.24
C VAL A 57 -6.06 -13.26 -2.65
N ASP A 58 -5.66 -12.31 -1.82
CA ASP A 58 -4.70 -11.26 -2.17
C ASP A 58 -3.41 -11.35 -1.36
N ARG A 59 -2.34 -11.88 -1.98
CA ARG A 59 -1.02 -12.01 -1.35
C ARG A 59 -0.33 -10.67 -1.11
N TYR A 60 -0.62 -9.66 -1.93
CA TYR A 60 -0.06 -8.32 -1.76
C TYR A 60 -0.71 -7.63 -0.57
N PHE A 61 -2.03 -7.78 -0.41
CA PHE A 61 -2.73 -7.30 0.78
C PHE A 61 -2.23 -8.00 2.05
N ARG A 62 -1.86 -9.30 2.00
CA ARG A 62 -1.20 -9.98 3.13
C ARG A 62 0.12 -9.32 3.52
N THR A 63 0.92 -8.86 2.54
CA THR A 63 2.16 -8.11 2.82
C THR A 63 1.86 -6.83 3.61
N LEU A 64 0.86 -6.05 3.16
CA LEU A 64 0.42 -4.85 3.85
C LEU A 64 -0.14 -5.15 5.24
N PHE A 65 -0.95 -6.18 5.39
CA PHE A 65 -1.51 -6.63 6.66
C PHE A 65 -0.39 -6.98 7.68
N TYR A 66 0.60 -7.77 7.27
CA TYR A 66 1.73 -8.11 8.14
C TYR A 66 2.64 -6.92 8.45
N PHE A 67 2.73 -5.97 7.53
CA PHE A 67 3.39 -4.70 7.80
C PHE A 67 2.66 -3.90 8.90
N ARG A 68 1.31 -3.89 8.92
CA ARG A 68 0.48 -3.21 9.91
C ARG A 68 0.49 -3.90 11.29
N THR A 69 0.50 -5.23 11.31
CA THR A 69 0.30 -6.02 12.54
C THR A 69 1.59 -6.47 13.22
N ARG A 70 2.74 -6.10 12.75
CA ARG A 70 4.09 -6.48 13.23
C ARG A 70 4.13 -7.16 14.60
N GLY A 71 5.04 -8.13 14.79
CA GLY A 71 5.24 -8.83 16.05
C GLY A 71 5.33 -10.33 15.88
N ILE A 72 5.48 -11.05 16.99
CA ILE A 72 5.74 -12.50 17.03
C ILE A 72 4.60 -13.26 16.34
N ILE A 73 3.34 -12.95 16.66
CA ILE A 73 2.16 -13.64 16.08
C ILE A 73 2.12 -13.46 14.56
N SER A 74 2.35 -12.25 14.06
CA SER A 74 2.44 -11.97 12.62
C SER A 74 3.54 -12.80 11.95
N ASN A 75 4.70 -12.93 12.59
CA ASN A 75 5.81 -13.70 12.05
C ASN A 75 5.49 -15.19 11.99
N VAL A 76 4.83 -15.75 13.02
CA VAL A 76 4.37 -17.15 13.04
C VAL A 76 3.32 -17.38 11.93
N LEU A 77 2.29 -16.53 11.84
CA LEU A 77 1.26 -16.65 10.82
C LEU A 77 1.83 -16.56 9.40
N ARG A 78 2.84 -15.73 9.18
CA ARG A 78 3.50 -15.56 7.88
C ARG A 78 4.20 -16.82 7.38
N VAL A 79 4.62 -17.73 8.27
CA VAL A 79 5.22 -19.01 7.88
C VAL A 79 4.18 -19.90 7.21
N PHE A 80 2.97 -19.96 7.76
CA PHE A 80 1.88 -20.80 7.25
C PHE A 80 1.08 -20.15 6.11
N TYR A 81 1.01 -18.82 6.10
CA TYR A 81 0.23 -18.02 5.15
C TYR A 81 1.12 -16.98 4.48
N PRO A 82 1.97 -17.38 3.53
CA PRO A 82 2.99 -16.52 2.99
C PRO A 82 2.42 -15.30 2.26
N ARG A 83 3.13 -14.19 2.41
CA ARG A 83 2.94 -12.97 1.62
C ARG A 83 3.58 -13.11 0.24
N ASP A 84 3.37 -12.12 -0.63
CA ASP A 84 4.20 -12.01 -1.85
C ASP A 84 5.54 -11.36 -1.50
N ASN A 85 6.63 -12.04 -1.83
CA ASN A 85 7.99 -11.58 -1.52
C ASN A 85 8.52 -10.55 -2.54
N ARG A 86 7.82 -10.34 -3.64
CA ARG A 86 8.15 -9.36 -4.68
C ARG A 86 7.49 -8.01 -4.46
N PHE A 87 6.76 -7.85 -3.38
CA PHE A 87 6.24 -6.59 -2.87
C PHE A 87 6.77 -6.37 -1.46
N THR A 88 7.57 -5.33 -1.26
CA THR A 88 8.20 -5.04 0.03
C THR A 88 7.87 -3.64 0.52
N ILE A 89 7.67 -3.52 1.83
CA ILE A 89 7.53 -2.25 2.53
C ILE A 89 8.61 -2.25 3.61
N ASP A 90 9.50 -1.26 3.58
CA ASP A 90 10.55 -1.11 4.58
C ASP A 90 9.94 -0.88 5.96
N ILE A 91 10.53 -1.51 6.98
CA ILE A 91 10.00 -1.51 8.35
C ILE A 91 10.00 -0.12 9.00
N HIS A 92 10.83 0.79 8.55
CA HIS A 92 10.94 2.16 9.07
C HIS A 92 10.00 3.13 8.35
N THR A 93 9.33 2.70 7.26
CA THR A 93 8.39 3.55 6.56
C THR A 93 7.18 3.88 7.43
N GLN A 94 6.91 5.17 7.63
CA GLN A 94 5.65 5.64 8.20
C GLN A 94 4.60 5.67 7.09
N LEU A 95 3.68 4.71 7.09
CA LEU A 95 2.68 4.54 6.04
C LEU A 95 1.27 4.80 6.59
N ASP A 96 0.62 5.86 6.15
CA ASP A 96 -0.77 6.16 6.48
C ASP A 96 -1.74 5.18 5.78
N GLY A 97 -3.03 5.25 6.11
CA GLY A 97 -4.05 4.31 5.63
C GLY A 97 -4.58 4.60 4.22
N GLY A 98 -5.41 3.69 3.71
CA GLY A 98 -6.06 3.85 2.41
C GLY A 98 -5.19 3.45 1.22
N VAL A 99 -4.20 2.59 1.41
CA VAL A 99 -3.30 2.15 0.33
C VAL A 99 -4.05 1.31 -0.70
N ILE A 100 -3.97 1.72 -1.97
CA ILE A 100 -4.56 1.04 -3.11
C ILE A 100 -3.47 0.28 -3.86
N LEU A 101 -3.49 -1.05 -3.72
CA LEU A 101 -2.53 -1.95 -4.34
C LEU A 101 -3.04 -2.38 -5.73
N ALA A 102 -2.59 -1.71 -6.77
CA ALA A 102 -2.94 -2.03 -8.16
C ALA A 102 -1.85 -2.94 -8.78
N HIS A 103 -1.89 -4.22 -8.41
CA HIS A 103 -0.93 -5.24 -8.85
C HIS A 103 0.54 -4.93 -8.53
N PRO A 104 0.94 -4.63 -7.27
CA PRO A 104 2.26 -4.11 -6.93
C PRO A 104 3.38 -5.16 -7.00
N TYR A 105 3.44 -5.91 -8.09
CA TYR A 105 4.49 -6.86 -8.40
C TYR A 105 5.84 -6.15 -8.53
N SER A 106 6.91 -6.71 -7.96
CA SER A 106 8.27 -6.15 -7.98
C SER A 106 8.31 -4.68 -7.57
N THR A 107 7.59 -4.37 -6.48
CA THR A 107 7.44 -3.00 -5.97
C THR A 107 8.10 -2.88 -4.60
N ILE A 108 8.82 -1.79 -4.39
CA ILE A 108 9.53 -1.46 -3.14
C ILE A 108 9.02 -0.12 -2.63
N ILE A 109 8.61 -0.10 -1.36
CA ILE A 109 8.28 1.13 -0.63
C ILE A 109 9.32 1.30 0.49
N ASN A 110 10.31 2.15 0.27
CA ASN A 110 11.30 2.59 1.25
C ASN A 110 11.26 4.12 1.32
N ALA A 111 10.32 4.65 2.08
CA ALA A 111 10.10 6.08 2.27
C ALA A 111 10.27 6.45 3.75
N GLU A 112 10.55 7.72 4.04
CA GLU A 112 10.46 8.26 5.39
C GLU A 112 8.98 8.28 5.82
N LYS A 113 8.13 8.89 4.99
CA LYS A 113 6.70 9.00 5.23
C LYS A 113 5.90 8.88 3.94
N VAL A 114 4.75 8.21 4.03
CA VAL A 114 3.75 8.12 2.96
C VAL A 114 2.40 8.50 3.54
N GLY A 115 1.77 9.51 2.97
CA GLY A 115 0.45 9.99 3.37
C GLY A 115 -0.68 9.06 2.92
N LYS A 116 -1.91 9.50 3.17
CA LYS A 116 -3.14 8.73 2.92
C LYS A 116 -3.40 8.49 1.43
N ASN A 117 -4.07 7.36 1.15
CA ASN A 117 -4.61 7.02 -0.16
C ASN A 117 -3.53 6.92 -1.26
N LEU A 118 -2.37 6.35 -0.92
CA LEU A 118 -1.36 6.02 -1.93
C LEU A 118 -1.93 5.00 -2.91
N TYR A 119 -1.97 5.35 -4.21
CA TYR A 119 -2.22 4.40 -5.30
C TYR A 119 -0.89 3.95 -5.90
N ILE A 120 -0.62 2.65 -5.91
CA ILE A 120 0.67 2.11 -6.35
C ILE A 120 0.49 0.92 -7.31
N ASN A 121 1.16 1.01 -8.45
CA ASN A 121 1.19 -0.01 -9.49
C ASN A 121 2.41 -0.94 -9.34
N GLN A 122 2.59 -1.84 -10.31
CA GLN A 122 3.75 -2.74 -10.39
C GLN A 122 5.04 -1.99 -10.77
N LEU A 123 6.18 -2.61 -10.41
CA LEU A 123 7.54 -2.15 -10.75
C LEU A 123 7.87 -0.76 -10.20
N VAL A 124 7.13 -0.28 -9.20
CA VAL A 124 7.41 1.02 -8.59
C VAL A 124 8.54 0.88 -7.58
N THR A 125 9.48 1.79 -7.62
CA THR A 125 10.55 1.91 -6.62
C THR A 125 10.46 3.25 -5.91
N ILE A 126 10.21 3.20 -4.60
CA ILE A 126 10.47 4.33 -3.70
C ILE A 126 11.70 3.95 -2.90
N GLY A 127 12.79 4.69 -3.03
CA GLY A 127 14.07 4.32 -2.48
C GLY A 127 14.87 5.48 -1.90
N GLU A 128 15.87 5.11 -1.12
CA GLU A 128 16.82 6.06 -0.52
C GLU A 128 17.98 6.39 -1.45
N ASN A 129 18.63 7.50 -1.15
CA ASN A 129 19.96 7.85 -1.65
C ASN A 129 20.79 8.36 -0.46
N ASN A 130 21.95 7.73 -0.19
CA ASN A 130 22.82 8.06 0.94
C ASN A 130 22.10 8.07 2.31
N GLY A 131 21.19 7.12 2.53
CA GLY A 131 20.42 7.01 3.77
C GLY A 131 19.21 7.97 3.88
N LEU A 132 19.03 8.88 2.92
CA LEU A 132 17.93 9.84 2.89
C LEU A 132 16.80 9.31 2.03
N ARG A 133 15.58 9.33 2.59
CA ARG A 133 14.37 8.71 2.03
C ARG A 133 13.32 9.74 1.64
N PRO A 134 12.57 9.50 0.54
CA PRO A 134 11.54 10.44 0.10
C PRO A 134 10.35 10.51 1.07
N ARG A 135 9.70 11.66 1.05
CA ARG A 135 8.43 11.94 1.71
C ARG A 135 7.33 12.07 0.67
N ILE A 136 6.28 11.28 0.82
CA ILE A 136 5.17 11.22 -0.13
C ILE A 136 3.91 11.78 0.54
N GLY A 137 3.25 12.73 -0.10
CA GLY A 137 2.00 13.34 0.38
C GLY A 137 0.77 12.46 0.24
N ASN A 138 -0.41 13.06 0.42
CA ASN A 138 -1.70 12.38 0.33
C ASN A 138 -2.18 12.26 -1.12
N ASN A 139 -2.99 11.22 -1.40
CA ASN A 139 -3.63 10.99 -2.70
C ASN A 139 -2.63 10.92 -3.88
N VAL A 140 -1.42 10.46 -3.62
CA VAL A 140 -0.40 10.31 -4.66
C VAL A 140 -0.66 9.04 -5.46
N LYS A 141 -0.51 9.14 -6.79
CA LYS A 141 -0.65 8.00 -7.70
C LYS A 141 0.69 7.71 -8.38
N LEU A 142 1.21 6.51 -8.13
CA LEU A 142 2.46 6.03 -8.72
C LEU A 142 2.14 4.97 -9.78
N TYR A 143 2.32 5.32 -11.03
CA TYR A 143 2.06 4.41 -12.14
C TYR A 143 3.26 3.50 -12.41
N THR A 144 3.02 2.48 -13.22
CA THR A 144 3.95 1.37 -13.47
C THR A 144 5.36 1.84 -13.80
N ASN A 145 6.36 1.13 -13.22
CA ASN A 145 7.79 1.38 -13.47
C ASN A 145 8.26 2.81 -13.14
N SER A 146 7.56 3.51 -12.26
CA SER A 146 8.03 4.81 -11.77
C SER A 146 9.03 4.64 -10.63
N THR A 147 9.99 5.55 -10.56
CA THR A 147 11.09 5.54 -9.58
C THR A 147 11.15 6.88 -8.87
N ILE A 148 11.12 6.87 -7.53
CA ILE A 148 11.25 8.04 -6.67
C ILE A 148 12.42 7.81 -5.73
N ILE A 149 13.49 8.60 -5.81
CA ILE A 149 14.73 8.35 -5.07
C ILE A 149 15.27 9.62 -4.44
N GLY A 150 15.75 9.48 -3.21
CA GLY A 150 16.54 10.47 -2.49
C GLY A 150 15.74 11.33 -1.50
N ASP A 151 16.39 12.36 -0.97
CA ASP A 151 15.78 13.31 -0.04
C ASP A 151 14.89 14.29 -0.78
N ILE A 152 13.72 13.82 -1.20
CA ILE A 152 12.76 14.63 -1.96
C ILE A 152 11.36 14.53 -1.35
N THR A 153 10.58 15.55 -1.62
CA THR A 153 9.18 15.62 -1.21
C THR A 153 8.27 15.59 -2.44
N ILE A 154 7.36 14.62 -2.46
CA ILE A 154 6.26 14.55 -3.41
C ILE A 154 5.03 15.10 -2.70
N GLY A 155 4.47 16.19 -3.22
CA GLY A 155 3.31 16.87 -2.64
C GLY A 155 2.02 16.05 -2.71
N ASN A 156 0.92 16.67 -2.27
CA ASN A 156 -0.41 16.04 -2.29
C ASN A 156 -1.00 16.03 -3.70
N ASN A 157 -1.84 15.03 -3.99
CA ASN A 157 -2.56 14.89 -5.27
C ASN A 157 -1.61 14.84 -6.49
N VAL A 158 -0.40 14.34 -6.30
CA VAL A 158 0.59 14.20 -7.38
C VAL A 158 0.35 12.91 -8.15
N ILE A 159 0.51 13.00 -9.46
CA ILE A 159 0.51 11.85 -10.36
C ILE A 159 1.92 11.69 -10.93
N VAL A 160 2.54 10.55 -10.64
CA VAL A 160 3.81 10.14 -11.25
C VAL A 160 3.50 9.15 -12.36
N GLY A 161 3.73 9.58 -13.59
CA GLY A 161 3.43 8.78 -14.79
C GLY A 161 4.31 7.56 -14.93
N ALA A 162 3.89 6.62 -15.77
CA ALA A 162 4.62 5.39 -16.03
C ALA A 162 6.04 5.66 -16.53
N GLY A 163 7.03 4.90 -16.00
CA GLY A 163 8.44 5.03 -16.37
C GLY A 163 9.12 6.33 -15.93
N ALA A 164 8.46 7.18 -15.15
CA ALA A 164 9.05 8.43 -14.68
C ALA A 164 10.11 8.21 -13.59
N VAL A 165 11.22 8.95 -13.66
CA VAL A 165 12.28 8.94 -12.64
C VAL A 165 12.34 10.30 -11.95
N VAL A 166 11.84 10.34 -10.71
CA VAL A 166 11.71 11.55 -9.90
C VAL A 166 12.87 11.65 -8.93
N VAL A 167 13.70 12.68 -9.10
CA VAL A 167 14.89 12.96 -8.29
C VAL A 167 14.92 14.39 -7.75
N LYS A 168 13.77 15.08 -7.82
CA LYS A 168 13.58 16.45 -7.30
C LYS A 168 12.19 16.57 -6.73
N ASP A 169 11.99 17.54 -5.85
CA ASP A 169 10.68 17.85 -5.25
C ASP A 169 9.61 18.10 -6.32
N VAL A 170 8.41 17.60 -6.03
CA VAL A 170 7.22 17.83 -6.86
C VAL A 170 6.15 18.52 -6.02
N PRO A 171 5.73 19.73 -6.41
CA PRO A 171 4.67 20.46 -5.71
C PRO A 171 3.32 19.74 -5.76
N ASP A 172 2.40 20.16 -4.89
CA ASP A 172 1.02 19.67 -4.86
C ASP A 172 0.31 19.81 -6.22
N ASN A 173 -0.60 18.90 -6.50
CA ASN A 173 -1.52 18.93 -7.65
C ASN A 173 -0.79 18.90 -9.01
N CYS A 174 0.36 18.25 -9.08
CA CYS A 174 1.16 18.14 -10.31
C CYS A 174 1.10 16.75 -10.92
N THR A 175 1.22 16.69 -12.24
CA THR A 175 1.53 15.47 -12.99
C THR A 175 2.95 15.56 -13.53
N VAL A 176 3.76 14.53 -13.25
CA VAL A 176 5.15 14.43 -13.70
C VAL A 176 5.36 13.19 -14.55
N VAL A 177 6.18 13.30 -15.59
CA VAL A 177 6.54 12.20 -16.50
C VAL A 177 7.99 12.36 -16.98
N GLY A 178 8.58 11.27 -17.47
CA GLY A 178 9.89 11.24 -18.12
C GLY A 178 11.05 10.86 -17.20
N ASN A 179 12.24 10.77 -17.79
CA ASN A 179 13.49 10.46 -17.10
C ASN A 179 14.57 11.45 -17.56
N PRO A 180 15.02 12.41 -16.72
CA PRO A 180 14.44 12.76 -15.42
C PRO A 180 13.03 13.34 -15.54
N ALA A 181 12.21 13.16 -14.49
CA ALA A 181 10.82 13.59 -14.50
C ALA A 181 10.67 15.12 -14.59
N ARG A 182 9.66 15.55 -15.36
CA ARG A 182 9.29 16.96 -15.53
C ARG A 182 7.80 17.14 -15.30
N ILE A 183 7.40 18.29 -14.77
CA ILE A 183 6.00 18.65 -14.60
C ILE A 183 5.40 18.93 -15.98
N ILE A 184 4.34 18.18 -16.34
CA ILE A 184 3.60 18.39 -17.60
C ILE A 184 2.23 19.02 -17.35
N LYS A 185 1.71 18.94 -16.13
CA LYS A 185 0.42 19.50 -15.74
C LYS A 185 0.48 19.97 -14.29
N LYS A 186 -0.09 21.13 -14.00
CA LYS A 186 -0.34 21.66 -12.67
C LYS A 186 -1.80 22.04 -12.56
N GLU A 187 -2.55 21.40 -11.66
CA GLU A 187 -3.96 21.72 -11.43
C GLU A 187 -4.04 22.85 -10.40
N ASN A 188 -4.54 24.00 -10.80
CA ASN A 188 -4.90 25.05 -9.86
C ASN A 188 -6.17 24.59 -9.13
N LYS A 189 -6.18 24.61 -7.77
CA LYS A 189 -7.43 24.48 -7.03
C LYS A 189 -8.38 25.59 -7.48
N LYS A 190 -9.54 25.21 -8.02
CA LYS A 190 -10.69 26.12 -8.12
C LYS A 190 -11.27 26.33 -6.72
#